data_d74c7875437dc04f8ca57fd33446f3dd
#
_entry.id   d74c7875437dc04f8ca57fd33446f3dd
#
_cell.length_a   1.000
_cell.length_b   1.000
_cell.length_c   1.000
_cell.angle_alpha   90.00
_cell.angle_beta   90.00
_cell.angle_gamma   90.00
#
_symmetry.space_group_name_H-M   'P 1'
#
loop_
_entity.id
_entity.type
_entity.pdbx_description
1 polymer ?
#
loop_
_entity_poly.entity_id
_entity_poly.type
_entity_poly.pdbx_seq_one_letter_code
_entity_poly.pdbx_strand_id
1 'polypeptide(L)'
;MLIKGLVDEDFVNYKKPSMYIAFPNCTFKCDIEAGCSICQNSSLANEPDIEISKEAIVERYMNNPITKAIVCAGLEPFYSPAILYELVSAFRKVTNDDIVIYTGFKECEFKHLLAYKKYLEAFKKFPNIIIKFGRFIPNQDKHYDEVLGVELASPNQYARRIS
;
A
#
# COMPACT_ATOMS: atom_id res chain seq x y z
N MET A 1 -0.86 -8.25 14.30
CA MET A 1 -1.72 -7.91 13.13
C MET A 1 -1.72 -9.05 12.14
N LEU A 2 -2.78 -9.17 11.33
CA LEU A 2 -2.81 -10.15 10.23
C LEU A 2 -2.30 -9.50 8.94
N ILE A 3 -1.49 -10.24 8.17
CA ILE A 3 -1.02 -9.88 6.83
C ILE A 3 -1.11 -11.11 5.92
N LYS A 4 -1.08 -10.91 4.60
CA LYS A 4 -1.02 -12.00 3.60
C LYS A 4 0.41 -12.33 3.18
N GLY A 5 1.35 -11.44 3.41
CA GLY A 5 2.73 -11.66 3.02
C GLY A 5 3.66 -10.55 3.50
N LEU A 6 4.92 -10.92 3.65
CA LEU A 6 6.01 -10.01 4.00
C LEU A 6 7.22 -10.36 3.13
N VAL A 7 7.69 -9.41 2.33
CA VAL A 7 8.91 -9.55 1.52
C VAL A 7 9.91 -8.53 2.01
N ASP A 8 11.08 -9.01 2.43
CA ASP A 8 12.10 -8.13 2.99
C ASP A 8 12.71 -7.19 1.97
N GLU A 9 12.83 -7.63 0.72
CA GLU A 9 13.52 -6.90 -0.34
C GLU A 9 12.69 -6.94 -1.62
N ASP A 10 11.82 -5.95 -1.80
CA ASP A 10 11.06 -5.73 -3.02
C ASP A 10 11.72 -4.64 -3.86
N PHE A 11 11.91 -4.93 -5.14
CA PHE A 11 12.52 -4.04 -6.13
C PHE A 11 11.56 -3.65 -7.26
N VAL A 12 10.27 -3.99 -7.11
CA VAL A 12 9.29 -3.90 -8.19
C VAL A 12 8.28 -2.78 -7.97
N ASN A 13 7.91 -2.55 -6.72
CA ASN A 13 6.79 -1.66 -6.40
C ASN A 13 7.22 -0.21 -6.08
N TYR A 14 8.50 0.05 -5.92
CA TYR A 14 9.02 1.39 -5.68
C TYR A 14 10.47 1.50 -6.17
N LYS A 15 10.88 2.72 -6.52
CA LYS A 15 12.25 3.02 -7.02
C LYS A 15 13.39 2.76 -6.03
N LYS A 16 13.09 2.58 -4.75
CA LYS A 16 14.07 2.18 -3.73
C LYS A 16 13.80 0.74 -3.31
N PRO A 17 14.84 -0.05 -2.97
CA PRO A 17 14.64 -1.34 -2.32
C PRO A 17 13.72 -1.20 -1.13
N SER A 18 12.65 -1.96 -1.06
CA SER A 18 11.57 -1.77 -0.10
C SER A 18 11.24 -3.04 0.65
N MET A 19 10.82 -2.93 1.90
CA MET A 19 10.06 -3.99 2.54
C MET A 19 8.61 -3.92 2.06
N TYR A 20 8.10 -5.01 1.50
CA TYR A 20 6.71 -5.10 1.03
C TYR A 20 5.84 -5.83 2.04
N ILE A 21 4.72 -5.23 2.43
CA ILE A 21 3.76 -5.75 3.41
C ILE A 21 2.41 -5.89 2.74
N ALA A 22 1.92 -7.13 2.60
CA ALA A 22 0.66 -7.43 1.97
C ALA A 22 -0.48 -7.44 3.00
N PHE A 23 -1.42 -6.50 2.89
CA PHE A 23 -2.61 -6.40 3.74
C PHE A 23 -3.66 -7.45 3.37
N PRO A 24 -4.48 -7.92 4.34
CA PRO A 24 -5.27 -9.15 4.18
C PRO A 24 -6.67 -8.95 3.59
N ASN A 25 -7.20 -7.74 3.53
CA ASN A 25 -8.61 -7.50 3.23
C ASN A 25 -8.83 -6.70 1.95
N CYS A 26 -9.86 -7.06 1.17
CA CYS A 26 -10.38 -6.29 0.05
C CYS A 26 -11.83 -6.67 -0.24
N THR A 27 -12.61 -5.74 -0.76
CA THR A 27 -13.96 -6.01 -1.28
C THR A 27 -13.95 -6.23 -2.80
N PHE A 28 -12.79 -6.30 -3.43
CA PHE A 28 -12.63 -6.53 -4.88
C PHE A 28 -13.47 -5.57 -5.75
N LYS A 29 -13.47 -4.29 -5.40
CA LYS A 29 -14.17 -3.29 -6.22
C LYS A 29 -13.70 -3.24 -7.66
N CYS A 30 -12.45 -3.62 -7.94
CA CYS A 30 -11.95 -3.76 -9.31
C CYS A 30 -12.80 -4.73 -10.11
N ASP A 31 -13.09 -5.91 -9.54
CA ASP A 31 -13.89 -6.96 -10.16
C ASP A 31 -15.35 -6.53 -10.30
N ILE A 32 -15.90 -5.90 -9.25
CA ILE A 32 -17.29 -5.40 -9.25
C ILE A 32 -17.49 -4.35 -10.34
N GLU A 33 -16.58 -3.38 -10.47
CA GLU A 33 -16.67 -2.32 -11.48
C GLU A 33 -16.44 -2.85 -12.90
N ALA A 34 -15.63 -3.91 -13.06
CA ALA A 34 -15.39 -4.54 -14.35
C ALA A 34 -16.46 -5.56 -14.76
N GLY A 35 -17.29 -6.03 -13.82
CA GLY A 35 -18.27 -7.09 -14.04
C GLY A 35 -17.65 -8.49 -14.25
N CYS A 36 -16.37 -8.66 -13.98
CA CYS A 36 -15.65 -9.93 -14.10
C CYS A 36 -14.40 -9.93 -13.21
N SER A 37 -13.83 -11.11 -12.95
CA SER A 37 -12.62 -11.26 -12.16
C SER A 37 -11.40 -10.77 -12.93
N ILE A 38 -10.85 -9.62 -12.51
CA ILE A 38 -9.68 -8.96 -13.11
C ILE A 38 -8.57 -8.67 -12.12
N CYS A 39 -8.84 -8.80 -10.81
CA CYS A 39 -7.90 -8.38 -9.79
C CYS A 39 -6.57 -9.14 -9.90
N GLN A 40 -5.48 -8.41 -10.08
CA GLN A 40 -4.13 -8.98 -10.19
C GLN A 40 -3.67 -9.66 -8.90
N ASN A 41 -4.26 -9.29 -7.77
CA ASN A 41 -3.92 -9.83 -6.44
C ASN A 41 -4.99 -10.81 -5.90
N SER A 42 -5.89 -11.31 -6.76
CA SER A 42 -6.97 -12.21 -6.32
C SER A 42 -6.46 -13.49 -5.68
N SER A 43 -5.34 -14.04 -6.17
CA SER A 43 -4.71 -15.24 -5.60
C SER A 43 -4.27 -15.01 -4.14
N LEU A 44 -3.83 -13.82 -3.81
CA LEU A 44 -3.40 -13.47 -2.46
C LEU A 44 -4.53 -13.59 -1.42
N ALA A 45 -5.78 -13.43 -1.83
CA ALA A 45 -6.93 -13.61 -0.94
C ALA A 45 -7.06 -15.03 -0.41
N ASN A 46 -6.59 -16.02 -1.18
CA ASN A 46 -6.65 -17.45 -0.83
C ASN A 46 -5.44 -17.91 -0.01
N GLU A 47 -4.39 -17.09 0.08
CA GLU A 47 -3.23 -17.40 0.92
C GLU A 47 -3.61 -17.35 2.41
N PRO A 48 -2.97 -18.17 3.26
CA PRO A 48 -3.19 -18.11 4.70
C PRO A 48 -2.78 -16.75 5.28
N ASP A 49 -3.48 -16.32 6.32
CA ASP A 49 -3.07 -15.15 7.08
C ASP A 49 -1.83 -15.47 7.92
N ILE A 50 -0.91 -14.53 7.97
CA ILE A 50 0.28 -14.56 8.83
C ILE A 50 0.01 -13.63 10.00
N GLU A 51 0.06 -14.17 11.22
CA GLU A 51 0.00 -13.36 12.42
C GLU A 51 1.40 -12.87 12.81
N ILE A 52 1.59 -11.56 12.86
CA ILE A 52 2.87 -10.94 13.21
C ILE A 52 2.64 -9.63 13.98
N SER A 53 3.49 -9.29 14.92
CA SER A 53 3.44 -8.00 15.60
C SER A 53 4.04 -6.89 14.73
N LYS A 54 3.55 -5.67 14.90
CA LYS A 54 4.14 -4.51 14.20
C LYS A 54 5.58 -4.25 14.64
N GLU A 55 5.89 -4.57 15.88
CA GLU A 55 7.22 -4.47 16.44
C GLU A 55 8.20 -5.42 15.73
N ALA A 56 7.79 -6.66 15.48
CA ALA A 56 8.59 -7.64 14.74
C ALA A 56 8.81 -7.23 13.28
N ILE A 57 7.81 -6.61 12.63
CA ILE A 57 7.96 -6.07 11.27
C ILE A 57 8.99 -4.93 11.27
N VAL A 58 8.86 -4.01 12.23
CA VAL A 58 9.78 -2.85 12.34
C VAL A 58 11.20 -3.32 12.65
N GLU A 59 11.38 -4.26 13.57
CA GLU A 59 12.68 -4.84 13.90
C GLU A 59 13.33 -5.50 12.67
N ARG A 60 12.54 -6.29 11.92
CA ARG A 60 13.01 -6.95 10.71
C ARG A 60 13.44 -5.94 9.64
N TYR A 61 12.70 -4.85 9.48
CA TYR A 61 13.09 -3.75 8.59
C TYR A 61 14.40 -3.09 9.03
N MET A 62 14.53 -2.75 10.30
CA MET A 62 15.71 -2.07 10.83
C MET A 62 16.98 -2.92 10.76
N ASN A 63 16.84 -4.25 10.81
CA ASN A 63 17.94 -5.19 10.69
C ASN A 63 18.35 -5.46 9.23
N ASN A 64 17.57 -5.00 8.24
CA ASN A 64 17.89 -5.15 6.83
C ASN A 64 18.67 -3.92 6.32
N PRO A 65 19.96 -4.06 5.95
CA PRO A 65 20.76 -2.92 5.49
C PRO A 65 20.43 -2.46 4.06
N ILE A 66 19.68 -3.27 3.30
CA ILE A 66 19.40 -3.04 1.88
C ILE A 66 18.17 -2.14 1.71
N THR A 67 17.10 -2.40 2.46
CA THR A 67 15.83 -1.68 2.31
C THR A 67 15.92 -0.23 2.81
N LYS A 68 15.30 0.66 2.03
CA LYS A 68 15.28 2.12 2.25
C LYS A 68 13.88 2.72 2.05
N ALA A 69 12.87 1.86 2.03
CA ALA A 69 11.48 2.25 1.94
C ALA A 69 10.56 1.10 2.43
N ILE A 70 9.31 1.43 2.72
CA ILE A 70 8.27 0.48 3.11
C ILE A 70 7.12 0.61 2.11
N VAL A 71 6.66 -0.50 1.57
CA VAL A 71 5.48 -0.57 0.69
C VAL A 71 4.37 -1.34 1.40
N CYS A 72 3.28 -0.65 1.70
CA CYS A 72 2.04 -1.23 2.20
C CYS A 72 1.08 -1.42 1.03
N ALA A 73 0.83 -2.67 0.64
CA ALA A 73 0.01 -3.02 -0.51
C ALA A 73 -0.71 -4.36 -0.29
N GLY A 74 -0.75 -5.23 -1.28
CA GLY A 74 -1.44 -6.51 -1.23
C GLY A 74 -2.88 -6.39 -1.66
N LEU A 75 -3.87 -6.74 -0.80
CA LEU A 75 -5.26 -6.53 -1.16
C LEU A 75 -5.62 -5.03 -1.05
N GLU A 76 -5.99 -4.55 0.12
CA GLU A 76 -6.35 -3.12 0.27
C GLU A 76 -6.04 -2.62 1.69
N PRO A 77 -4.94 -1.87 1.88
CA PRO A 77 -4.54 -1.40 3.21
C PRO A 77 -5.60 -0.54 3.90
N PHE A 78 -6.37 0.25 3.16
CA PHE A 78 -7.41 1.10 3.74
C PHE A 78 -8.67 0.36 4.20
N TYR A 79 -8.80 -0.96 3.98
CA TYR A 79 -9.81 -1.75 4.69
C TYR A 79 -9.43 -2.07 6.14
N SER A 80 -8.16 -1.84 6.51
CA SER A 80 -7.68 -1.95 7.88
C SER A 80 -6.98 -0.65 8.32
N PRO A 81 -7.65 0.51 8.25
CA PRO A 81 -7.00 1.81 8.35
C PRO A 81 -6.39 2.08 9.74
N ALA A 82 -6.97 1.51 10.79
CA ALA A 82 -6.40 1.61 12.14
C ALA A 82 -5.09 0.83 12.24
N ILE A 83 -5.05 -0.39 11.72
CA ILE A 83 -3.85 -1.24 11.70
C ILE A 83 -2.76 -0.60 10.84
N LEU A 84 -3.12 -0.08 9.66
CA LEU A 84 -2.20 0.65 8.79
C LEU A 84 -1.60 1.87 9.52
N TYR A 85 -2.43 2.64 10.21
CA TYR A 85 -1.98 3.82 10.96
C TYR A 85 -1.04 3.44 12.11
N GLU A 86 -1.34 2.39 12.86
CA GLU A 86 -0.49 1.89 13.93
C GLU A 86 0.86 1.41 13.40
N LEU A 87 0.88 0.70 12.27
CA LEU A 87 2.11 0.25 11.62
C LEU A 87 2.97 1.43 11.15
N VAL A 88 2.37 2.40 10.44
CA VAL A 88 3.05 3.62 10.01
C VAL A 88 3.59 4.39 11.22
N SER A 89 2.80 4.51 12.29
CA SER A 89 3.23 5.16 13.53
C SER A 89 4.41 4.45 14.19
N ALA A 90 4.45 3.11 14.13
CA ALA A 90 5.55 2.33 14.66
C ALA A 90 6.85 2.59 13.87
N PHE A 91 6.78 2.57 12.54
CA PHE A 91 7.91 2.92 11.67
C PHE A 91 8.43 4.35 11.93
N ARG A 92 7.53 5.31 12.11
CA ARG A 92 7.91 6.72 12.33
C ARG A 92 8.62 6.99 13.63
N LYS A 93 8.62 6.05 14.57
CA LYS A 93 9.43 6.12 15.79
C LYS A 93 10.91 5.81 15.54
N VAL A 94 11.23 5.14 14.44
CA VAL A 94 12.58 4.61 14.17
C VAL A 94 13.18 5.07 12.86
N THR A 95 12.35 5.45 11.87
CA THR A 95 12.85 5.89 10.56
C THR A 95 11.95 6.95 9.92
N ASN A 96 12.56 7.78 9.07
CA ASN A 96 11.88 8.71 8.16
C ASN A 96 11.93 8.25 6.71
N ASP A 97 12.28 7.01 6.45
CA ASP A 97 12.28 6.44 5.09
C ASP A 97 10.90 6.56 4.43
N ASP A 98 10.85 6.55 3.10
CA ASP A 98 9.59 6.65 2.38
C ASP A 98 8.65 5.50 2.76
N ILE A 99 7.39 5.80 3.06
CA ILE A 99 6.32 4.82 3.18
C ILE A 99 5.35 5.03 2.04
N VAL A 100 5.20 4.01 1.22
CA VAL A 100 4.32 3.98 0.06
C VAL A 100 3.11 3.12 0.37
N ILE A 101 1.91 3.68 0.22
CA ILE A 101 0.65 2.98 0.46
C ILE A 101 -0.08 2.84 -0.88
N TYR A 102 -0.26 1.61 -1.33
CA TYR A 102 -1.03 1.30 -2.52
C TYR A 102 -2.49 1.15 -2.17
N THR A 103 -3.37 1.86 -2.88
CA THR A 103 -4.81 1.70 -2.73
C THR A 103 -5.52 1.66 -4.07
N GLY A 104 -6.57 0.85 -4.14
CA GLY A 104 -7.52 0.88 -5.24
C GLY A 104 -8.52 2.02 -5.14
N PHE A 105 -8.60 2.72 -4.03
CA PHE A 105 -9.50 3.88 -3.92
C PHE A 105 -9.05 5.03 -4.82
N LYS A 106 -10.02 5.72 -5.41
CA LYS A 106 -9.81 7.02 -6.06
C LYS A 106 -9.67 8.09 -4.99
N GLU A 107 -8.85 9.10 -5.20
CA GLU A 107 -8.64 10.15 -4.20
C GLU A 107 -9.97 10.86 -3.80
N CYS A 108 -10.90 11.03 -4.75
CA CYS A 108 -12.20 11.62 -4.46
C CYS A 108 -13.06 10.79 -3.49
N GLU A 109 -12.87 9.46 -3.45
CA GLU A 109 -13.63 8.61 -2.53
C GLU A 109 -13.27 8.86 -1.07
N PHE A 110 -12.04 9.28 -0.78
CA PHE A 110 -11.63 9.68 0.57
C PHE A 110 -12.38 10.91 1.08
N LYS A 111 -12.85 11.78 0.18
CA LYS A 111 -13.63 12.98 0.57
C LYS A 111 -15.02 12.62 1.10
N HIS A 112 -15.58 11.52 0.62
CA HIS A 112 -16.94 11.09 0.94
C HIS A 112 -17.01 10.07 2.08
N LEU A 113 -15.90 9.42 2.40
CA LEU A 113 -15.81 8.40 3.45
C LEU A 113 -15.11 9.00 4.68
N LEU A 114 -15.90 9.50 5.62
CA LEU A 114 -15.41 10.27 6.78
C LEU A 114 -14.30 9.55 7.56
N ALA A 115 -14.42 8.22 7.72
CA ALA A 115 -13.40 7.42 8.40
C ALA A 115 -12.06 7.48 7.65
N TYR A 116 -12.07 7.31 6.32
CA TYR A 116 -10.84 7.34 5.51
C TYR A 116 -10.24 8.74 5.43
N LYS A 117 -11.07 9.78 5.34
CA LYS A 117 -10.62 11.18 5.41
C LYS A 117 -9.82 11.45 6.67
N LYS A 118 -10.30 10.97 7.83
CA LYS A 118 -9.60 11.11 9.12
C LYS A 118 -8.21 10.50 9.08
N TYR A 119 -8.08 9.28 8.54
CA TYR A 119 -6.76 8.61 8.44
C TYR A 119 -5.86 9.29 7.42
N LEU A 120 -6.38 9.73 6.28
CA LEU A 120 -5.60 10.48 5.31
C LEU A 120 -5.00 11.77 5.91
N GLU A 121 -5.80 12.53 6.66
CA GLU A 121 -5.31 13.72 7.36
C GLU A 121 -4.29 13.37 8.48
N ALA A 122 -4.46 12.21 9.12
CA ALA A 122 -3.49 11.74 10.10
C ALA A 122 -2.15 11.35 9.45
N PHE A 123 -2.17 10.71 8.28
CA PHE A 123 -0.96 10.37 7.54
C PHE A 123 -0.18 11.60 7.06
N LYS A 124 -0.85 12.70 6.71
CA LYS A 124 -0.19 13.97 6.35
C LYS A 124 0.67 14.58 7.45
N LYS A 125 0.48 14.13 8.69
CA LYS A 125 1.29 14.59 9.84
C LYS A 125 2.63 13.84 9.97
N PHE A 126 2.79 12.73 9.27
CA PHE A 126 4.02 11.97 9.22
C PHE A 126 4.86 12.41 8.00
N PRO A 127 6.18 12.43 8.09
CA PRO A 127 7.03 12.75 6.94
C PRO A 127 7.03 11.62 5.91
N ASN A 128 7.27 11.96 4.65
CA ASN A 128 7.59 11.02 3.57
C ASN A 128 6.53 9.94 3.34
N ILE A 129 5.26 10.32 3.34
CA ILE A 129 4.16 9.43 2.96
C ILE A 129 3.78 9.63 1.49
N ILE A 130 3.73 8.54 0.75
CA ILE A 130 3.33 8.48 -0.65
C ILE A 130 2.11 7.58 -0.74
N ILE A 131 1.08 8.00 -1.45
CA ILE A 131 -0.09 7.15 -1.73
C ILE A 131 -0.23 6.98 -3.24
N LYS A 132 -0.31 5.72 -3.67
CA LYS A 132 -0.69 5.33 -5.02
C LYS A 132 -2.20 5.09 -5.03
N PHE A 133 -2.92 5.86 -5.82
CA PHE A 133 -4.37 5.82 -5.98
C PHE A 133 -4.80 5.08 -7.25
N GLY A 134 -6.03 4.63 -7.27
CA GLY A 134 -6.72 4.14 -8.45
C GLY A 134 -6.72 2.63 -8.60
N ARG A 135 -7.91 2.11 -8.99
CA ARG A 135 -8.13 0.68 -9.26
C ARG A 135 -7.43 0.25 -10.53
N PHE A 136 -7.07 -1.01 -10.59
CA PHE A 136 -6.65 -1.63 -11.82
C PHE A 136 -7.82 -1.66 -12.83
N ILE A 137 -7.53 -1.27 -14.06
CA ILE A 137 -8.43 -1.39 -15.23
C ILE A 137 -7.69 -2.22 -16.27
N PRO A 138 -8.25 -3.38 -16.71
CA PRO A 138 -7.60 -4.23 -17.68
C PRO A 138 -7.56 -3.60 -19.08
N ASN A 139 -6.66 -4.11 -19.93
CA ASN A 139 -6.55 -3.74 -21.34
C ASN A 139 -6.34 -2.23 -21.58
N GLN A 140 -5.63 -1.58 -20.66
CA GLN A 140 -5.18 -0.20 -20.78
C GLN A 140 -3.67 -0.14 -20.99
N ASP A 141 -3.21 0.95 -21.58
CA ASP A 141 -1.78 1.21 -21.72
C ASP A 141 -1.15 1.47 -20.35
N LYS A 142 -0.01 0.85 -20.12
CA LYS A 142 0.81 1.15 -18.96
C LYS A 142 1.42 2.53 -19.06
N HIS A 143 1.74 3.15 -17.96
CA HIS A 143 2.47 4.41 -17.94
C HIS A 143 3.47 4.44 -16.77
N TYR A 144 4.54 5.17 -16.96
CA TYR A 144 5.55 5.39 -15.93
C TYR A 144 5.08 6.45 -14.94
N ASP A 145 5.17 6.15 -13.65
CA ASP A 145 4.88 7.09 -12.57
C ASP A 145 6.19 7.60 -11.96
N GLU A 146 6.46 8.89 -12.12
CA GLU A 146 7.70 9.55 -11.68
C GLU A 146 7.88 9.51 -10.15
N VAL A 147 6.78 9.51 -9.39
CA VAL A 147 6.84 9.49 -7.92
C VAL A 147 7.28 8.12 -7.43
N LEU A 148 6.71 7.06 -8.00
CA LEU A 148 7.06 5.69 -7.66
C LEU A 148 8.34 5.23 -8.36
N GLY A 149 8.60 5.71 -9.57
CA GLY A 149 9.69 5.26 -10.42
C GLY A 149 9.47 3.87 -11.02
N VAL A 150 8.21 3.50 -11.22
CA VAL A 150 7.79 2.22 -11.81
C VAL A 150 6.64 2.41 -12.79
N GLU A 151 6.39 1.41 -13.64
CA GLU A 151 5.22 1.39 -14.51
C GLU A 151 3.95 1.00 -13.74
N LEU A 152 2.90 1.79 -13.92
CA LEU A 152 1.55 1.48 -13.44
C LEU A 152 0.71 0.87 -14.56
N ALA A 153 -0.20 -0.01 -14.17
CA ALA A 153 -0.91 -0.90 -15.08
C ALA A 153 -2.04 -0.22 -15.89
N SER A 154 -2.48 0.97 -15.48
CA SER A 154 -3.56 1.70 -16.17
C SER A 154 -3.48 3.21 -15.91
N PRO A 155 -3.89 4.07 -16.85
CA PRO A 155 -3.69 5.53 -16.80
C PRO A 155 -4.42 6.25 -15.66
N ASN A 156 -5.43 5.62 -15.06
CA ASN A 156 -6.16 6.16 -13.90
C ASN A 156 -5.41 5.97 -12.58
N GLN A 157 -4.32 5.21 -12.59
CA GLN A 157 -3.47 5.01 -11.43
C GLN A 157 -2.38 6.08 -11.40
N TYR A 158 -2.10 6.63 -10.24
CA TYR A 158 -1.02 7.61 -10.06
C TYR A 158 -0.60 7.64 -8.60
N ALA A 159 0.60 8.09 -8.33
CA ALA A 159 1.08 8.30 -6.99
C ALA A 159 1.28 9.77 -6.67
N ARG A 160 1.12 10.10 -5.39
CA ARG A 160 1.38 11.43 -4.87
C ARG A 160 2.02 11.36 -3.49
N ARG A 161 3.08 12.15 -3.31
CA ARG A 161 3.59 12.44 -1.98
C ARG A 161 2.60 13.37 -1.27
N ILE A 162 2.13 12.98 -0.10
CA ILE A 162 1.15 13.74 0.67
C ILE A 162 1.75 14.47 1.86
N SER A 163 3.01 14.17 2.15
CA SER A 163 3.80 14.84 3.19
C SER A 163 5.30 14.69 2.95
#